data_bbfc06a15ba3ca9241dfc85feeec6e83
#
_entry.id   bbfc06a15ba3ca9241dfc85feeec6e83
#
_cell.length_a   1.000
_cell.length_b   1.000
_cell.length_c   1.000
_cell.angle_alpha   90.00
_cell.angle_beta   90.00
_cell.angle_gamma   90.00
#
_symmetry.space_group_name_H-M   'P 1'
#
loop_
_entity.id
_entity.type
_entity.pdbx_description
1 polymer ?
#
loop_
_entity_poly.entity_id
_entity_poly.type
_entity_poly.pdbx_seq_one_letter_code
_entity_poly.pdbx_strand_id
1 'polypeptide(L)' 'MENINQHIQKDEDLLSDPMISPQSRRHTEEELKALKTYKEHHPDDSHDPTPLELYCDTHPDAPECRIYED' A
#
# COMPACT_ATOMS: atom_id res chain seq x y z
N MET A 1 15.58 0.61 7.74
CA MET A 1 14.34 -0.05 7.33
C MET A 1 13.27 0.96 7.00
N GLU A 2 12.61 0.76 5.88
CA GLU A 2 11.52 1.64 5.50
C GLU A 2 10.27 1.31 6.31
N ASN A 3 9.50 2.34 6.60
CA ASN A 3 8.20 2.17 7.22
C ASN A 3 7.12 2.64 6.24
N ILE A 4 5.85 2.48 6.63
CA ILE A 4 4.74 2.82 5.75
C ILE A 4 4.75 4.29 5.35
N ASN A 5 5.16 5.18 6.24
CA ASN A 5 5.22 6.61 5.94
C ASN A 5 6.25 6.92 4.86
N GLN A 6 7.40 6.25 4.91
CA GLN A 6 8.44 6.42 3.89
C GLN A 6 7.97 5.87 2.54
N HIS A 7 7.25 4.75 2.55
CA HIS A 7 6.69 4.18 1.34
C HIS A 7 5.66 5.13 0.70
N ILE A 8 4.78 5.69 1.53
CA ILE A 8 3.80 6.68 1.06
C ILE A 8 4.50 7.88 0.44
N GLN A 9 5.57 8.37 1.10
CA GLN A 9 6.32 9.51 0.59
C GLN A 9 6.96 9.20 -0.76
N LYS A 10 7.53 8.01 -0.91
CA LYS A 10 8.11 7.59 -2.20
C LYS A 10 7.07 7.57 -3.31
N ASP A 11 5.88 7.05 -3.02
CA ASP A 11 4.81 6.99 -4.01
C ASP A 11 4.34 8.39 -4.39
N GLU A 12 4.23 9.29 -3.42
CA GLU A 12 3.88 10.68 -3.70
C GLU A 12 4.94 11.37 -4.56
N ASP A 13 6.22 11.10 -4.27
CA ASP A 13 7.32 11.65 -5.07
C ASP A 13 7.27 11.13 -6.51
N LEU A 14 6.96 9.84 -6.69
CA LEU A 14 6.82 9.26 -8.03
C LEU A 14 5.68 9.92 -8.79
N LEU A 15 4.56 10.18 -8.12
CA LEU A 15 3.41 10.80 -8.76
C LEU A 15 3.67 12.25 -9.17
N SER A 16 4.62 12.91 -8.51
CA SER A 16 4.99 14.28 -8.87
C SER A 16 6.02 14.33 -10.00
N ASP A 17 6.53 13.18 -10.45
CA ASP A 17 7.50 13.11 -11.55
C ASP A 17 6.78 13.32 -12.89
N PRO A 18 7.13 14.40 -13.65
CA PRO A 18 6.47 14.66 -14.92
C PRO A 18 6.77 13.62 -16.01
N MET A 19 7.79 12.80 -15.78
CA MET A 19 8.22 11.77 -16.75
C MET A 19 7.59 10.41 -16.47
N ILE A 20 6.78 10.30 -15.44
CA ILE A 20 6.15 9.02 -15.10
C ILE A 20 5.17 8.57 -16.20
N SER A 21 5.23 7.28 -16.56
CA SER A 21 4.32 6.73 -17.55
C SER A 21 2.88 6.66 -17.01
N PRO A 22 1.86 6.69 -17.89
CA PRO A 22 0.47 6.57 -17.44
C PRO A 22 0.18 5.28 -16.66
N GLN A 23 0.80 4.17 -17.06
CA GLN A 23 0.62 2.89 -16.37
C GLN A 23 1.24 2.94 -14.97
N SER A 24 2.45 3.47 -14.86
CA SER A 24 3.12 3.60 -13.57
C SER A 24 2.36 4.55 -12.66
N ARG A 25 1.84 5.64 -13.21
CA ARG A 25 1.05 6.59 -12.44
C ARG A 25 -0.19 5.90 -11.84
N ARG A 26 -0.93 5.16 -12.66
CA ARG A 26 -2.13 4.47 -12.18
C ARG A 26 -1.78 3.46 -11.10
N HIS A 27 -0.75 2.66 -11.33
CA HIS A 27 -0.31 1.66 -10.35
C HIS A 27 0.08 2.32 -9.03
N THR A 28 0.85 3.41 -9.11
CA THR A 28 1.31 4.12 -7.92
C THR A 28 0.16 4.77 -7.17
N GLU A 29 -0.82 5.33 -7.90
CA GLU A 29 -2.01 5.90 -7.28
C GLU A 29 -2.81 4.85 -6.51
N GLU A 30 -3.01 3.67 -7.11
CA GLU A 30 -3.73 2.58 -6.46
C GLU A 30 -2.97 2.09 -5.22
N GLU A 31 -1.65 1.95 -5.33
CA GLU A 31 -0.82 1.54 -4.21
C GLU A 31 -0.87 2.57 -3.09
N LEU A 32 -0.74 3.86 -3.44
CA LEU A 32 -0.79 4.93 -2.45
C LEU A 32 -2.12 4.96 -1.72
N LYS A 33 -3.21 4.78 -2.44
CA LYS A 33 -4.54 4.72 -1.83
C LYS A 33 -4.62 3.55 -0.85
N ALA A 34 -4.11 2.38 -1.25
CA ALA A 34 -4.10 1.20 -0.39
C ALA A 34 -3.25 1.42 0.86
N LEU A 35 -2.09 2.06 0.70
CA LEU A 35 -1.21 2.36 1.82
C LEU A 35 -1.87 3.30 2.82
N LYS A 36 -2.53 4.34 2.34
CA LYS A 36 -3.22 5.29 3.21
C LYS A 36 -4.37 4.62 3.95
N THR A 37 -5.12 3.77 3.27
CA THR A 37 -6.21 3.01 3.89
C THR A 37 -5.67 2.07 4.96
N TYR A 38 -4.58 1.36 4.66
CA TYR A 38 -3.94 0.47 5.62
C TYR A 38 -3.50 1.24 6.86
N LYS A 39 -2.86 2.39 6.66
CA LYS A 39 -2.41 3.23 7.78
C LYS A 39 -3.59 3.69 8.63
N GLU A 40 -4.71 4.01 8.01
CA GLU A 40 -5.92 4.43 8.72
C GLU A 40 -6.50 3.29 9.55
N HIS A 41 -6.49 2.05 9.00
CA HIS A 41 -6.96 0.88 9.71
C HIS A 41 -6.00 0.41 10.81
N HIS A 42 -4.73 0.73 10.68
CA HIS A 42 -3.68 0.31 11.61
C HIS A 42 -2.84 1.51 12.09
N PRO A 43 -3.47 2.45 12.80
CA PRO A 43 -2.78 3.71 13.14
C PRO A 43 -1.57 3.55 14.05
N ASP A 44 -1.51 2.45 14.82
CA ASP A 44 -0.40 2.18 15.72
C ASP A 44 0.71 1.36 15.07
N ASP A 45 0.49 0.92 13.83
CA ASP A 45 1.43 0.08 13.11
C ASP A 45 2.15 0.90 12.06
N SER A 46 3.47 0.99 12.19
CA SER A 46 4.28 1.77 11.27
C SER A 46 5.09 0.92 10.29
N HIS A 47 4.94 -0.42 10.32
CA HIS A 47 5.69 -1.27 9.41
C HIS A 47 5.24 -1.06 7.96
N ASP A 48 6.13 -1.33 7.02
CA ASP A 48 5.82 -1.26 5.60
C ASP A 48 5.08 -2.53 5.18
N PRO A 49 3.78 -2.46 4.86
CA PRO A 49 3.02 -3.66 4.54
C PRO A 49 3.43 -4.28 3.22
N THR A 50 3.36 -5.60 3.16
CA THR A 50 3.59 -6.31 1.90
C THR A 50 2.38 -6.13 0.97
N PRO A 51 2.53 -6.40 -0.34
CA PRO A 51 1.37 -6.35 -1.24
C PRO A 51 0.23 -7.26 -0.80
N LEU A 52 0.55 -8.41 -0.21
CA LEU A 52 -0.48 -9.31 0.31
C LEU A 52 -1.22 -8.71 1.49
N GLU A 53 -0.49 -8.04 2.39
CA GLU A 53 -1.12 -7.37 3.53
C GLU A 53 -2.08 -6.27 3.07
N LEU A 54 -1.67 -5.49 2.06
CA LEU A 54 -2.53 -4.45 1.50
C LEU A 54 -3.79 -5.06 0.87
N TYR A 55 -3.62 -6.15 0.13
CA TYR A 55 -4.74 -6.83 -0.49
C TYR A 55 -5.71 -7.37 0.56
N CYS A 56 -5.18 -8.00 1.60
CA CYS A 56 -5.99 -8.59 2.66
C CYS A 56 -6.73 -7.54 3.49
N ASP A 57 -6.17 -6.34 3.60
CA ASP A 57 -6.82 -5.26 4.34
C ASP A 57 -8.15 -4.85 3.68
N THR A 58 -8.19 -4.90 2.33
CA THR A 58 -9.40 -4.55 1.58
C THR A 58 -10.24 -5.77 1.19
N HIS A 59 -9.64 -6.96 1.24
CA HIS A 59 -10.31 -8.22 0.84
C HIS A 59 -10.12 -9.28 1.91
N PRO A 60 -10.64 -9.07 3.14
CA PRO A 60 -10.41 -10.02 4.24
C PRO A 60 -11.01 -11.40 4.00
N ASP A 61 -11.99 -11.50 3.11
CA ASP A 61 -12.65 -12.77 2.79
C ASP A 61 -11.94 -13.58 1.71
N ALA A 62 -10.89 -13.03 1.11
CA ALA A 62 -10.15 -13.73 0.05
C ALA A 62 -9.48 -14.99 0.61
N PRO A 63 -9.45 -16.10 -0.15
CA PRO A 63 -8.82 -17.34 0.31
C PRO A 63 -7.36 -17.17 0.70
N GLU A 64 -6.62 -16.31 0.00
CA GLU A 64 -5.22 -16.05 0.29
C GLU A 64 -5.04 -15.46 1.69
N CYS A 65 -6.01 -14.68 2.14
CA CYS A 65 -5.94 -14.02 3.44
C CYS A 65 -6.26 -14.99 4.57
N ARG A 66 -7.13 -15.97 4.31
CA ARG A 66 -7.50 -16.96 5.32
C ARG A 66 -6.38 -17.93 5.65
N ILE A 67 -5.52 -18.20 4.68
CA ILE A 67 -4.39 -19.12 4.87
C ILE A 67 -3.42 -18.59 5.92
N TYR A 68 -3.34 -17.27 6.07
CA TYR A 68 -2.39 -16.62 6.97
C TYR A 68 -3.02 -16.22 8.31
N GLU A 69 -4.28 -16.53 8.51
CA GLU A 69 -4.93 -16.31 9.79
C GLU A 69 -4.88 -17.60 10.62
N ASP A 70 -4.12 -17.56 11.67
CA ASP A 70 -4.10 -18.65 12.64
C ASP A 70 -4.65 -18.20 13.97
#